data_c01123945b4c8ea1b7dffbc848354690
#
_entry.id   c01123945b4c8ea1b7dffbc848354690
#
_cell.length_a   1.000
_cell.length_b   1.000
_cell.length_c   1.000
_cell.angle_alpha   90.00
_cell.angle_beta   90.00
_cell.angle_gamma   90.00
#
_symmetry.space_group_name_H-M   'P 1'
#
loop_
_entity.id
_entity.type
_entity.pdbx_description
1 polymer ?
#
loop_
_entity_poly.entity_id
_entity_poly.type
_entity_poly.pdbx_seq_one_letter_code
_entity_poly.pdbx_strand_id
1 'polypeptide(L)'
;MKLKTKIAVITLAVAASSLLVWSDPGENHTPTIEGVHRTIQGAWRTMVTGVDCQTGVPLGPPFPGLFTFNEGGTMSEYGIGPGSNPALRSPGHGVWQREHGWQNYSYAFTYYRYNSSGVFIGSQKVRSILELGASGDEFTTHSAVEILDANGNVIGTFCAIVAGTRFE
;
A
#
# COMPACT_ATOMS: atom_id res chain seq x y z
N MET A 1 -15.42 41.73 59.75
CA MET A 1 -15.98 40.41 59.39
C MET A 1 -14.83 39.44 59.23
N LYS A 2 -14.61 38.51 60.19
CA LYS A 2 -13.51 37.53 60.15
C LYS A 2 -14.02 36.22 59.62
N LEU A 3 -13.56 35.80 58.42
CA LEU A 3 -13.90 34.53 57.79
C LEU A 3 -12.99 33.45 58.37
N LYS A 4 -13.59 32.45 59.03
CA LYS A 4 -12.87 31.31 59.61
C LYS A 4 -12.86 30.18 58.58
N THR A 5 -11.69 29.88 58.01
CA THR A 5 -11.44 28.77 57.14
C THR A 5 -11.31 27.50 57.96
N LYS A 6 -12.18 26.53 57.74
CA LYS A 6 -12.08 25.20 58.33
C LYS A 6 -11.33 24.27 57.35
N ILE A 7 -10.15 23.79 57.79
CA ILE A 7 -9.37 22.77 57.08
C ILE A 7 -9.90 21.41 57.50
N ALA A 8 -10.45 20.66 56.55
CA ALA A 8 -10.81 19.26 56.75
C ALA A 8 -9.60 18.38 56.38
N VAL A 9 -9.10 17.64 57.34
CA VAL A 9 -8.07 16.61 57.18
C VAL A 9 -8.76 15.34 56.72
N ILE A 10 -8.54 14.90 55.48
CA ILE A 10 -9.01 13.62 55.00
C ILE A 10 -7.89 12.60 55.20
N THR A 11 -8.09 11.68 56.12
CA THR A 11 -7.20 10.53 56.33
C THR A 11 -7.50 9.45 55.33
N LEU A 12 -6.56 9.19 54.42
CA LEU A 12 -6.68 8.12 53.40
C LEU A 12 -6.20 6.82 54.04
N ALA A 13 -7.10 5.89 54.28
CA ALA A 13 -6.77 4.53 54.70
C ALA A 13 -6.40 3.71 53.47
N VAL A 14 -5.10 3.34 53.35
CA VAL A 14 -4.64 2.40 52.33
C VAL A 14 -4.90 0.98 52.78
N ALA A 15 -5.91 0.33 52.22
CA ALA A 15 -6.14 -1.11 52.40
C ALA A 15 -5.18 -1.87 51.46
N ALA A 16 -4.18 -2.54 52.02
CA ALA A 16 -3.32 -3.46 51.29
C ALA A 16 -4.08 -4.76 51.03
N SER A 17 -4.65 -4.88 49.82
CA SER A 17 -5.20 -6.15 49.33
C SER A 17 -4.06 -7.01 48.76
N SER A 18 -3.65 -8.02 49.52
CA SER A 18 -2.74 -9.07 49.04
C SER A 18 -3.48 -9.98 48.05
N LEU A 19 -3.26 -9.76 46.74
CA LEU A 19 -3.67 -10.69 45.69
C LEU A 19 -2.75 -11.93 45.75
N LEU A 20 -3.31 -13.03 46.25
CA LEU A 20 -2.72 -14.35 46.06
C LEU A 20 -2.81 -14.69 44.57
N VAL A 21 -1.69 -14.55 43.85
CA VAL A 21 -1.54 -15.08 42.50
C VAL A 21 -1.44 -16.59 42.63
N TRP A 22 -2.50 -17.28 42.25
CA TRP A 22 -2.44 -18.71 42.01
C TRP A 22 -1.65 -18.93 40.71
N SER A 23 -0.42 -19.37 40.82
CA SER A 23 0.36 -19.87 39.69
C SER A 23 -0.17 -21.24 39.33
N ASP A 24 -0.83 -21.37 38.22
CA ASP A 24 -1.26 -22.65 37.64
C ASP A 24 0.01 -23.32 37.02
N PRO A 25 0.48 -24.46 37.55
CA PRO A 25 1.65 -25.13 37.01
C PRO A 25 1.20 -26.10 35.91
N GLY A 26 1.02 -25.63 34.68
CA GLY A 26 0.74 -26.61 33.63
C GLY A 26 0.28 -26.16 32.26
N GLU A 27 0.47 -24.93 31.83
CA GLU A 27 0.42 -24.65 30.39
C GLU A 27 1.76 -24.13 29.91
N ASN A 28 2.54 -25.04 29.32
CA ASN A 28 3.63 -24.68 28.43
C ASN A 28 3.03 -23.97 27.22
N HIS A 29 2.69 -22.69 27.37
CA HIS A 29 2.52 -21.81 26.22
C HIS A 29 3.90 -21.68 25.60
N THR A 30 4.24 -22.60 24.71
CA THR A 30 5.26 -22.33 23.72
C THR A 30 4.77 -21.09 22.96
N PRO A 31 5.45 -19.93 23.05
CA PRO A 31 5.03 -18.79 22.25
C PRO A 31 5.11 -19.26 20.80
N THR A 32 3.96 -19.39 20.17
CA THR A 32 3.92 -19.53 18.71
C THR A 32 4.53 -18.25 18.21
N ILE A 33 5.78 -18.34 17.71
CA ILE A 33 6.40 -17.24 16.97
C ILE A 33 5.47 -17.07 15.77
N GLU A 34 4.54 -16.10 15.83
CA GLU A 34 3.82 -15.67 14.64
C GLU A 34 4.90 -15.37 13.62
N GLY A 35 4.93 -16.16 12.52
CA GLY A 35 5.98 -16.06 11.54
C GLY A 35 6.09 -14.60 11.10
N VAL A 36 7.32 -14.07 11.05
CA VAL A 36 7.60 -12.73 10.56
C VAL A 36 7.10 -12.69 9.13
N HIS A 37 5.87 -12.25 8.93
CA HIS A 37 5.29 -12.11 7.60
C HIS A 37 6.07 -11.06 6.82
N ARG A 38 6.51 -11.41 5.63
CA ARG A 38 7.13 -10.46 4.71
C ARG A 38 6.11 -9.37 4.38
N THR A 39 6.54 -8.12 4.38
CA THR A 39 5.71 -6.98 3.96
C THR A 39 5.81 -6.80 2.46
N ILE A 40 5.00 -5.88 1.90
CA ILE A 40 5.08 -5.49 0.49
C ILE A 40 6.40 -4.77 0.14
N GLN A 41 7.14 -4.26 1.14
CA GLN A 41 8.40 -3.54 0.92
C GLN A 41 9.40 -4.36 0.11
N GLY A 42 10.12 -3.68 -0.79
CA GLY A 42 11.11 -4.28 -1.66
C GLY A 42 10.85 -4.04 -3.13
N ALA A 43 11.64 -4.72 -3.97
CA ALA A 43 11.57 -4.62 -5.43
C ALA A 43 10.81 -5.81 -6.03
N TRP A 44 10.07 -5.55 -7.11
CA TRP A 44 9.13 -6.48 -7.71
C TRP A 44 9.22 -6.45 -9.24
N ARG A 45 9.24 -7.62 -9.86
CA ARG A 45 8.91 -7.77 -11.27
C ARG A 45 7.41 -7.86 -11.39
N THR A 46 6.83 -7.15 -12.36
CA THR A 46 5.39 -7.15 -12.55
C THR A 46 5.00 -7.45 -13.99
N MET A 47 3.81 -8.04 -14.15
CA MET A 47 3.12 -8.15 -15.43
C MET A 47 1.83 -7.36 -15.33
N VAL A 48 1.68 -6.34 -16.17
CA VAL A 48 0.55 -5.42 -16.19
C VAL A 48 -0.36 -5.76 -17.35
N THR A 49 -1.65 -5.93 -17.09
CA THR A 49 -2.69 -6.14 -18.11
C THR A 49 -3.73 -5.04 -18.00
N GLY A 50 -3.84 -4.18 -19.01
CA GLY A 50 -4.97 -3.25 -19.12
C GLY A 50 -6.25 -4.02 -19.43
N VAL A 51 -7.33 -3.71 -18.73
CA VAL A 51 -8.62 -4.38 -18.90
C VAL A 51 -9.75 -3.36 -18.97
N ASP A 52 -10.83 -3.73 -19.62
CA ASP A 52 -12.10 -3.01 -19.54
C ASP A 52 -12.66 -3.13 -18.11
N CYS A 53 -13.06 -2.00 -17.50
CA CYS A 53 -13.49 -1.97 -16.09
C CYS A 53 -14.81 -2.71 -15.83
N GLN A 54 -15.67 -2.88 -16.84
CA GLN A 54 -16.98 -3.49 -16.68
C GLN A 54 -16.93 -4.99 -16.93
N THR A 55 -16.17 -5.39 -17.94
CA THR A 55 -16.16 -6.79 -18.42
C THR A 55 -14.92 -7.55 -17.95
N GLY A 56 -13.86 -6.85 -17.54
CA GLY A 56 -12.56 -7.47 -17.22
C GLY A 56 -11.79 -7.97 -18.44
N VAL A 57 -12.31 -7.75 -19.65
CA VAL A 57 -11.67 -8.21 -20.90
C VAL A 57 -10.36 -7.46 -21.11
N PRO A 58 -9.24 -8.15 -21.41
CA PRO A 58 -7.97 -7.50 -21.73
C PRO A 58 -8.09 -6.56 -22.93
N LEU A 59 -7.55 -5.37 -22.80
CA LEU A 59 -7.45 -4.35 -23.85
C LEU A 59 -6.24 -4.55 -24.76
N GLY A 60 -5.33 -5.44 -24.39
CA GLY A 60 -4.12 -5.77 -25.13
C GLY A 60 -3.29 -6.83 -24.41
N PRO A 61 -2.13 -7.21 -24.97
CA PRO A 61 -1.25 -8.16 -24.32
C PRO A 61 -0.66 -7.59 -23.03
N PRO A 62 -0.33 -8.44 -22.04
CA PRO A 62 0.35 -8.02 -20.82
C PRO A 62 1.77 -7.52 -21.14
N PHE A 63 2.28 -6.63 -20.32
CA PHE A 63 3.62 -6.08 -20.45
C PHE A 63 4.38 -6.04 -19.13
N PRO A 64 5.72 -6.14 -19.16
CA PRO A 64 6.52 -6.13 -17.95
C PRO A 64 6.60 -4.74 -17.33
N GLY A 65 6.73 -4.73 -16.00
CA GLY A 65 7.00 -3.55 -15.20
C GLY A 65 7.90 -3.86 -14.01
N LEU A 66 8.34 -2.82 -13.36
CA LEU A 66 9.15 -2.87 -12.15
C LEU A 66 8.52 -1.97 -11.10
N PHE A 67 8.27 -2.51 -9.90
CA PHE A 67 7.79 -1.73 -8.77
C PHE A 67 8.79 -1.79 -7.64
N THR A 68 8.92 -0.70 -6.91
CA THR A 68 9.65 -0.66 -5.64
C THR A 68 8.77 0.01 -4.60
N PHE A 69 8.49 -0.71 -3.52
CA PHE A 69 7.80 -0.17 -2.35
C PHE A 69 8.85 0.11 -1.27
N ASN A 70 9.11 1.41 -1.02
CA ASN A 70 10.12 1.83 -0.07
C ASN A 70 9.56 1.86 1.35
N GLU A 71 10.42 1.70 2.34
CA GLU A 71 10.10 2.04 3.72
C GLU A 71 9.60 3.50 3.81
N GLY A 72 8.65 3.77 4.70
CA GLY A 72 8.07 5.11 4.83
C GLY A 72 6.92 5.40 3.84
N GLY A 73 6.44 4.40 3.07
CA GLY A 73 5.19 4.52 2.32
C GLY A 73 5.32 5.18 0.94
N THR A 74 6.53 5.37 0.40
CA THR A 74 6.72 5.84 -0.98
C THR A 74 6.94 4.68 -1.93
N MET A 75 6.66 4.88 -3.22
CA MET A 75 6.90 3.87 -4.25
C MET A 75 7.41 4.47 -5.55
N SER A 76 8.09 3.63 -6.31
CA SER A 76 8.46 3.90 -7.71
C SER A 76 7.90 2.81 -8.62
N GLU A 77 7.56 3.20 -9.83
CA GLU A 77 7.05 2.29 -10.85
C GLU A 77 7.67 2.61 -12.20
N TYR A 78 7.91 1.59 -13.00
CA TYR A 78 8.26 1.73 -14.39
C TYR A 78 7.75 0.53 -15.19
N GLY A 79 6.96 0.79 -16.22
CA GLY A 79 6.47 -0.24 -17.13
C GLY A 79 6.20 0.35 -18.50
N ILE A 80 6.45 -0.43 -19.56
CA ILE A 80 6.30 0.03 -20.95
C ILE A 80 5.47 -0.99 -21.69
N GLY A 81 4.31 -0.54 -22.17
CA GLY A 81 3.44 -1.37 -22.98
C GLY A 81 4.10 -1.81 -24.29
N PRO A 82 3.67 -2.93 -24.89
CA PRO A 82 4.23 -3.46 -26.13
C PRO A 82 4.21 -2.41 -27.24
N GLY A 83 5.33 -2.26 -27.94
CA GLY A 83 5.49 -1.31 -29.04
C GLY A 83 5.56 0.17 -28.62
N SER A 84 5.51 0.47 -27.33
CA SER A 84 5.62 1.85 -26.83
C SER A 84 7.08 2.29 -26.77
N ASN A 85 7.32 3.57 -27.08
CA ASN A 85 8.64 4.17 -26.89
C ASN A 85 8.83 4.58 -25.43
N PRO A 86 9.91 4.12 -24.74
CA PRO A 86 10.22 4.49 -23.38
C PRO A 86 10.30 6.00 -23.11
N ALA A 87 10.75 6.76 -24.11
CA ALA A 87 10.87 8.23 -24.02
C ALA A 87 9.52 8.95 -23.92
N LEU A 88 8.39 8.27 -24.14
CA LEU A 88 7.05 8.86 -24.09
C LEU A 88 6.45 8.89 -22.68
N ARG A 89 7.15 8.41 -21.67
CA ARG A 89 6.73 8.50 -20.28
C ARG A 89 7.90 8.65 -19.31
N SER A 90 7.64 9.28 -18.17
CA SER A 90 8.55 9.25 -17.03
C SER A 90 8.41 7.94 -16.24
N PRO A 91 9.34 7.62 -15.33
CA PRO A 91 9.03 6.74 -14.20
C PRO A 91 7.81 7.24 -13.43
N GLY A 92 7.09 6.32 -12.80
CA GLY A 92 6.00 6.62 -11.88
C GLY A 92 6.51 6.80 -10.46
N HIS A 93 5.95 7.77 -9.74
CA HIS A 93 6.22 8.01 -8.33
C HIS A 93 4.91 8.10 -7.56
N GLY A 94 4.89 7.57 -6.35
CA GLY A 94 3.68 7.53 -5.57
C GLY A 94 3.86 7.10 -4.13
N VAL A 95 2.75 6.73 -3.54
CA VAL A 95 2.65 6.32 -2.13
C VAL A 95 1.94 4.99 -2.03
N TRP A 96 2.21 4.28 -0.95
CA TRP A 96 1.52 3.06 -0.58
C TRP A 96 1.26 3.03 0.93
N GLN A 97 0.26 2.27 1.33
CA GLN A 97 -0.06 2.05 2.73
C GLN A 97 -0.61 0.64 2.94
N ARG A 98 -0.48 0.15 4.17
CA ARG A 98 -1.18 -1.06 4.61
C ARG A 98 -2.60 -0.67 5.00
N GLU A 99 -3.60 -1.43 4.53
CA GLU A 99 -5.00 -1.19 4.85
C GLU A 99 -5.40 -1.98 6.12
N HIS A 100 -5.48 -3.28 6.03
CA HIS A 100 -5.81 -4.14 7.15
C HIS A 100 -5.11 -5.50 7.03
N GLY A 101 -4.83 -6.11 8.17
CA GLY A 101 -4.07 -7.35 8.20
C GLY A 101 -2.65 -7.15 7.65
N TRP A 102 -2.01 -8.24 7.24
CA TRP A 102 -0.64 -8.21 6.72
C TRP A 102 -0.59 -8.34 5.19
N GLN A 103 -1.70 -8.70 4.54
CA GLN A 103 -1.77 -8.96 3.10
C GLN A 103 -2.38 -7.81 2.29
N ASN A 104 -3.18 -6.94 2.92
CA ASN A 104 -3.95 -5.94 2.19
C ASN A 104 -3.28 -4.58 2.22
N TYR A 105 -3.06 -4.02 1.05
CA TYR A 105 -2.42 -2.74 0.82
C TYR A 105 -3.18 -1.93 -0.22
N SER A 106 -2.94 -0.63 -0.23
CA SER A 106 -3.28 0.23 -1.36
C SER A 106 -2.07 1.01 -1.83
N TYR A 107 -2.08 1.43 -3.07
CA TYR A 107 -1.08 2.35 -3.59
C TYR A 107 -1.67 3.27 -4.65
N ALA A 108 -1.04 4.41 -4.82
CA ALA A 108 -1.32 5.34 -5.90
C ALA A 108 -0.03 5.94 -6.43
N PHE A 109 0.07 6.07 -7.74
CA PHE A 109 1.20 6.73 -8.37
C PHE A 109 0.77 7.54 -9.59
N THR A 110 1.65 8.43 -10.02
CA THR A 110 1.50 9.23 -11.23
C THR A 110 2.78 9.19 -12.03
N TYR A 111 2.66 9.15 -13.36
CA TYR A 111 3.76 9.41 -14.28
C TYR A 111 3.35 10.43 -15.34
N TYR A 112 4.34 11.11 -15.90
CA TYR A 112 4.15 12.08 -16.98
C TYR A 112 4.20 11.41 -18.33
N ARG A 113 3.42 11.97 -19.28
CA ARG A 113 3.34 11.50 -20.66
C ARG A 113 3.87 12.58 -21.60
N TYR A 114 4.61 12.14 -22.59
CA TYR A 114 5.23 13.02 -23.60
C TYR A 114 4.85 12.55 -24.99
N ASN A 115 4.87 13.47 -25.96
CA ASN A 115 4.76 13.12 -27.37
C ASN A 115 6.14 12.73 -27.93
N SER A 116 6.18 12.36 -29.23
CA SER A 116 7.43 11.97 -29.91
C SER A 116 8.48 13.07 -30.00
N SER A 117 8.10 14.33 -29.81
CA SER A 117 9.01 15.48 -29.75
C SER A 117 9.47 15.81 -28.31
N GLY A 118 9.12 14.98 -27.31
CA GLY A 118 9.47 15.20 -25.90
C GLY A 118 8.64 16.28 -25.19
N VAL A 119 7.57 16.75 -25.83
CA VAL A 119 6.67 17.75 -25.21
C VAL A 119 5.71 17.05 -24.26
N PHE A 120 5.55 17.62 -23.05
CA PHE A 120 4.58 17.15 -22.07
C PHE A 120 3.15 17.26 -22.61
N ILE A 121 2.41 16.17 -22.57
CA ILE A 121 1.01 16.08 -23.04
C ILE A 121 0.02 15.69 -21.95
N GLY A 122 0.48 15.52 -20.72
CA GLY A 122 -0.37 15.18 -19.58
C GLY A 122 0.23 14.10 -18.70
N SER A 123 -0.61 13.50 -17.88
CA SER A 123 -0.20 12.48 -16.91
C SER A 123 -1.12 11.27 -16.94
N GLN A 124 -0.69 10.21 -16.26
CA GLN A 124 -1.55 9.08 -15.95
C GLN A 124 -1.50 8.84 -14.45
N LYS A 125 -2.67 8.75 -13.82
CA LYS A 125 -2.83 8.42 -12.39
C LYS A 125 -3.35 7.02 -12.26
N VAL A 126 -2.77 6.28 -11.34
CA VAL A 126 -3.17 4.91 -11.02
C VAL A 126 -3.48 4.83 -9.53
N ARG A 127 -4.60 4.21 -9.18
CA ARG A 127 -4.97 3.87 -7.79
C ARG A 127 -5.30 2.39 -7.76
N SER A 128 -4.76 1.69 -6.77
CA SER A 128 -4.86 0.23 -6.70
C SER A 128 -5.13 -0.25 -5.30
N ILE A 129 -5.88 -1.33 -5.23
CA ILE A 129 -5.86 -2.24 -4.09
C ILE A 129 -4.95 -3.42 -4.43
N LEU A 130 -4.22 -3.92 -3.44
CA LEU A 130 -3.21 -4.96 -3.60
C LEU A 130 -3.41 -6.03 -2.53
N GLU A 131 -3.39 -7.28 -2.96
CA GLU A 131 -3.37 -8.43 -2.07
C GLU A 131 -2.02 -9.16 -2.19
N LEU A 132 -1.28 -9.23 -1.09
CA LEU A 132 -0.03 -9.95 -0.97
C LEU A 132 -0.34 -11.43 -0.72
N GLY A 133 0.26 -12.32 -1.49
CA GLY A 133 0.12 -13.76 -1.33
C GLY A 133 0.66 -14.26 0.01
N ALA A 134 0.23 -15.44 0.43
CA ALA A 134 0.60 -16.03 1.73
C ALA A 134 2.11 -16.26 1.90
N SER A 135 2.86 -16.47 0.81
CA SER A 135 4.33 -16.58 0.83
C SER A 135 5.02 -15.22 1.11
N GLY A 136 4.35 -14.09 0.82
CA GLY A 136 4.94 -12.77 0.81
C GLY A 136 5.81 -12.49 -0.42
N ASP A 137 5.84 -13.37 -1.42
CA ASP A 137 6.69 -13.27 -2.61
C ASP A 137 5.91 -13.03 -3.90
N GLU A 138 4.59 -12.99 -3.82
CA GLU A 138 3.70 -12.71 -4.94
C GLU A 138 2.61 -11.74 -4.50
N PHE A 139 2.10 -10.94 -5.42
CA PHE A 139 0.91 -10.13 -5.19
C PHE A 139 0.04 -10.02 -6.45
N THR A 140 -1.21 -9.67 -6.24
CA THR A 140 -2.13 -9.25 -7.30
C THR A 140 -2.74 -7.89 -6.97
N THR A 141 -3.13 -7.13 -8.02
CA THR A 141 -3.80 -5.84 -7.83
C THR A 141 -4.98 -5.66 -8.75
N HIS A 142 -5.91 -4.81 -8.31
CA HIS A 142 -6.94 -4.22 -9.16
C HIS A 142 -6.78 -2.70 -9.14
N SER A 143 -6.59 -2.12 -10.32
CA SER A 143 -6.23 -0.70 -10.48
C SER A 143 -7.28 0.04 -11.29
N ALA A 144 -7.62 1.25 -10.83
CA ALA A 144 -8.32 2.26 -11.62
C ALA A 144 -7.29 3.23 -12.20
N VAL A 145 -7.41 3.53 -13.48
CA VAL A 145 -6.46 4.35 -14.23
C VAL A 145 -7.19 5.54 -14.85
N GLU A 146 -6.66 6.73 -14.64
CA GLU A 146 -7.11 7.99 -15.24
C GLU A 146 -6.00 8.54 -16.16
N ILE A 147 -6.37 8.88 -17.38
CA ILE A 147 -5.52 9.60 -18.33
C ILE A 147 -5.91 11.07 -18.29
N LEU A 148 -4.96 11.95 -18.01
CA LEU A 148 -5.17 13.37 -17.93
C LEU A 148 -4.44 14.10 -19.08
N ASP A 149 -5.04 15.19 -19.57
CA ASP A 149 -4.39 16.12 -20.48
C ASP A 149 -3.36 17.01 -19.75
N ALA A 150 -2.70 17.92 -20.48
CA ALA A 150 -1.72 18.84 -19.91
C ALA A 150 -2.32 19.86 -18.94
N ASN A 151 -3.63 20.09 -18.96
CA ASN A 151 -4.37 20.97 -18.05
C ASN A 151 -4.90 20.24 -16.82
N GLY A 152 -4.73 18.91 -16.75
CA GLY A 152 -5.21 18.08 -15.66
C GLY A 152 -6.65 17.58 -15.81
N ASN A 153 -7.30 17.77 -16.97
CA ASN A 153 -8.63 17.21 -17.22
C ASN A 153 -8.53 15.73 -17.54
N VAL A 154 -9.45 14.93 -17.01
CA VAL A 154 -9.55 13.51 -17.34
C VAL A 154 -10.09 13.35 -18.77
N ILE A 155 -9.32 12.73 -19.64
CA ILE A 155 -9.63 12.46 -21.05
C ILE A 155 -9.85 10.98 -21.35
N GLY A 156 -9.65 10.09 -20.38
CA GLY A 156 -9.88 8.66 -20.51
C GLY A 156 -9.69 7.92 -19.20
N THR A 157 -10.35 6.77 -19.10
CA THR A 157 -10.24 5.86 -17.95
C THR A 157 -10.21 4.41 -18.44
N PHE A 158 -9.52 3.55 -17.71
CA PHE A 158 -9.56 2.10 -17.87
C PHE A 158 -9.13 1.43 -16.56
N CYS A 159 -9.18 0.11 -16.51
CA CYS A 159 -8.71 -0.67 -15.38
C CYS A 159 -7.45 -1.46 -15.74
N ALA A 160 -6.71 -1.88 -14.73
CA ALA A 160 -5.57 -2.77 -14.93
C ALA A 160 -5.48 -3.80 -13.81
N ILE A 161 -4.98 -4.97 -14.16
CA ILE A 161 -4.60 -6.03 -13.23
C ILE A 161 -3.07 -6.14 -13.28
N VAL A 162 -2.43 -6.22 -12.12
CA VAL A 162 -0.99 -6.43 -12.02
C VAL A 162 -0.73 -7.68 -11.20
N ALA A 163 0.07 -8.58 -11.74
CA ALA A 163 0.68 -9.67 -10.98
C ALA A 163 2.14 -9.32 -10.72
N GLY A 164 2.58 -9.43 -9.49
CA GLY A 164 3.96 -9.14 -9.07
C GLY A 164 4.64 -10.35 -8.45
N THR A 165 5.93 -10.51 -8.75
CA THR A 165 6.82 -11.48 -8.12
C THR A 165 8.02 -10.73 -7.54
N ARG A 166 8.39 -11.05 -6.31
CA ARG A 166 9.51 -10.40 -5.62
C ARG A 166 10.83 -10.69 -6.34
N PHE A 167 11.74 -9.72 -6.36
CA PHE A 167 13.13 -10.00 -6.71
C PHE A 167 13.75 -10.92 -5.65
N GLU A 168 14.60 -11.85 -6.11
CA GLU A 168 15.42 -12.69 -5.26
C GLU A 168 16.52 -11.90 -4.57
#